data_836001e47cab948fd91331f94226fed1
#
_entry.id   836001e47cab948fd91331f94226fed1
#
_cell.length_a   1.000
_cell.length_b   1.000
_cell.length_c   1.000
_cell.angle_alpha   90.00
_cell.angle_beta   90.00
_cell.angle_gamma   90.00
#
_symmetry.space_group_name_H-M   'P 1'
#
loop_
_entity.id
_entity.type
_entity.pdbx_description
1 polymer ?
#
loop_
_entity_poly.entity_id
_entity_poly.type
_entity_poly.pdbx_seq_one_letter_code
_entity_poly.pdbx_strand_id
1 'polypeptide(L)'
;SVDNQNSKVVKTTYLSKANEKVAGENKIPAFDGTTLSYKEVKIACKVISTNPMPTKITNIADISDFTNGNGEKVKDRDSEENNVNIPSDLPGYKDDEIGKDYVPGQQDDDDFEKLEVKPLEFDLALRKFITKVNDEEITSRIPKVDITKLASGEATTAIYNHSKTPVEVAIDDIVEYTIRVY
;
A
#
# COMPACT_ATOMS: atom_id res chain seq x y z
N SER A 1 9.85 19.81 -4.33
CA SER A 1 10.37 18.51 -3.86
C SER A 1 10.51 18.56 -2.36
N VAL A 2 9.82 17.70 -1.68
CA VAL A 2 9.97 17.55 -0.23
C VAL A 2 10.91 16.39 -0.02
N ASP A 3 12.12 16.70 0.38
CA ASP A 3 13.04 15.71 0.89
C ASP A 3 12.84 15.63 2.42
N ASN A 4 12.21 14.57 2.87
CA ASN A 4 11.99 14.40 4.29
C ASN A 4 12.07 12.92 4.67
N GLN A 5 13.27 12.37 4.56
CA GLN A 5 13.54 10.96 4.89
C GLN A 5 13.25 10.59 6.36
N ASN A 6 13.04 11.58 7.24
CA ASN A 6 12.78 11.37 8.67
C ASN A 6 11.47 11.99 9.18
N SER A 7 10.66 12.65 8.34
CA SER A 7 9.37 13.20 8.74
C SER A 7 8.23 12.31 8.27
N LYS A 8 7.27 12.09 9.14
CA LYS A 8 6.00 11.43 8.80
C LYS A 8 5.03 12.38 8.09
N VAL A 9 5.40 13.64 7.88
CA VAL A 9 4.55 14.69 7.30
C VAL A 9 5.17 15.17 6.00
N VAL A 10 4.35 15.21 4.94
CA VAL A 10 4.69 15.80 3.65
C VAL A 10 3.93 17.12 3.53
N LYS A 11 4.64 18.25 3.51
CA LYS A 11 4.06 19.56 3.24
C LYS A 11 4.18 19.92 1.76
N THR A 12 3.12 20.40 1.14
CA THR A 12 3.14 20.91 -0.23
C THR A 12 2.56 22.32 -0.30
N THR A 13 3.20 23.17 -1.08
CA THR A 13 2.73 24.52 -1.41
C THR A 13 2.27 24.62 -2.87
N TYR A 14 1.94 23.46 -3.47
CA TYR A 14 1.63 23.38 -4.90
C TYR A 14 0.48 24.34 -5.29
N LEU A 15 -0.55 24.46 -4.47
CA LEU A 15 -1.68 25.36 -4.69
C LEU A 15 -1.44 26.79 -4.19
N SER A 16 -0.23 27.14 -3.74
CA SER A 16 0.07 28.50 -3.31
C SER A 16 0.16 29.45 -4.51
N LYS A 17 -0.13 30.74 -4.25
CA LYS A 17 0.04 31.81 -5.23
C LYS A 17 1.45 31.87 -5.79
N ALA A 18 2.47 31.56 -4.98
CA ALA A 18 3.87 31.59 -5.40
C ALA A 18 4.20 30.53 -6.47
N ASN A 19 3.40 29.48 -6.59
CA ASN A 19 3.57 28.39 -7.55
C ASN A 19 2.61 28.49 -8.75
N GLU A 20 1.86 29.58 -8.88
CA GLU A 20 1.02 29.80 -10.05
C GLU A 20 1.87 30.01 -11.31
N LYS A 21 1.53 29.30 -12.38
CA LYS A 21 2.09 29.50 -13.72
C LYS A 21 1.31 30.55 -14.49
N VAL A 22 0.01 30.64 -14.21
CA VAL A 22 -0.90 31.64 -14.74
C VAL A 22 -1.61 32.29 -13.56
N ALA A 23 -1.72 33.62 -13.57
CA ALA A 23 -2.35 34.36 -12.47
C ALA A 23 -3.76 33.84 -12.16
N GLY A 24 -4.00 33.45 -10.92
CA GLY A 24 -5.27 32.94 -10.44
C GLY A 24 -5.53 31.44 -10.72
N GLU A 25 -4.58 30.72 -11.32
CA GLU A 25 -4.82 29.29 -11.62
C GLU A 25 -4.99 28.44 -10.34
N ASN A 26 -4.39 28.84 -9.22
CA ASN A 26 -4.48 28.14 -7.94
C ASN A 26 -5.61 28.65 -7.04
N LYS A 27 -6.42 29.58 -7.51
CA LYS A 27 -7.60 30.02 -6.76
C LYS A 27 -8.75 29.03 -6.93
N ILE A 28 -9.45 28.77 -5.84
CA ILE A 28 -10.72 28.06 -5.86
C ILE A 28 -11.82 29.13 -5.89
N PRO A 29 -12.62 29.21 -6.96
CA PRO A 29 -13.73 30.14 -7.02
C PRO A 29 -14.72 29.88 -5.88
N ALA A 30 -15.34 30.95 -5.38
CA ALA A 30 -16.41 30.82 -4.41
C ALA A 30 -17.59 30.03 -5.02
N PHE A 31 -18.34 29.34 -4.15
CA PHE A 31 -19.53 28.62 -4.56
C PHE A 31 -20.56 29.61 -5.17
N ASP A 32 -21.01 29.30 -6.37
CA ASP A 32 -21.94 30.15 -7.16
C ASP A 32 -23.43 29.82 -6.92
N GLY A 33 -23.71 28.91 -5.96
CA GLY A 33 -25.06 28.44 -5.69
C GLY A 33 -25.45 27.18 -6.49
N THR A 34 -24.62 26.72 -7.41
CA THR A 34 -24.92 25.58 -8.29
C THR A 34 -23.78 24.60 -8.43
N THR A 35 -22.55 25.09 -8.61
CA THR A 35 -21.38 24.26 -8.93
C THR A 35 -20.31 24.41 -7.86
N LEU A 36 -19.92 23.27 -7.27
CA LEU A 36 -18.81 23.23 -6.34
C LEU A 36 -17.48 23.21 -7.12
N SER A 37 -16.62 24.19 -6.83
CA SER A 37 -15.29 24.28 -7.42
C SER A 37 -14.26 23.57 -6.54
N TYR A 38 -13.27 22.91 -7.15
CA TYR A 38 -12.20 22.21 -6.43
C TYR A 38 -10.87 22.33 -7.18
N LYS A 39 -9.80 21.97 -6.50
CA LYS A 39 -8.46 21.77 -7.05
C LYS A 39 -7.92 20.42 -6.58
N GLU A 40 -7.13 19.78 -7.42
CA GLU A 40 -6.54 18.47 -7.12
C GLU A 40 -5.02 18.57 -7.00
N VAL A 41 -4.47 17.93 -5.98
CA VAL A 41 -3.04 17.65 -5.82
C VAL A 41 -2.83 16.15 -5.76
N LYS A 42 -2.00 15.61 -6.65
CA LYS A 42 -1.69 14.17 -6.68
C LYS A 42 -0.33 13.92 -6.05
N ILE A 43 -0.30 13.09 -5.01
CA ILE A 43 0.91 12.69 -4.31
C ILE A 43 1.04 11.17 -4.43
N ALA A 44 2.15 10.71 -5.00
CA ALA A 44 2.44 9.29 -5.09
C ALA A 44 3.36 8.89 -3.94
N CYS A 45 2.92 7.90 -3.16
CA CYS A 45 3.66 7.35 -2.04
C CYS A 45 3.98 5.87 -2.28
N LYS A 46 5.13 5.42 -1.82
CA LYS A 46 5.51 4.00 -1.84
C LYS A 46 5.41 3.44 -0.43
N VAL A 47 4.68 2.34 -0.28
CA VAL A 47 4.72 1.57 0.96
C VAL A 47 6.07 0.88 1.05
N ILE A 48 6.82 1.17 2.11
CA ILE A 48 8.14 0.58 2.37
C ILE A 48 8.03 -0.45 3.50
N SER A 49 8.86 -1.48 3.42
CA SER A 49 8.96 -2.47 4.49
C SER A 49 9.55 -1.84 5.75
N THR A 50 8.91 -2.10 6.88
CA THR A 50 9.40 -1.73 8.22
C THR A 50 9.41 -2.97 9.11
N ASN A 51 10.11 -2.92 10.23
CA ASN A 51 10.09 -4.02 11.20
C ASN A 51 9.70 -3.47 12.59
N PRO A 52 8.54 -3.85 13.14
CA PRO A 52 7.51 -4.68 12.53
C PRO A 52 6.75 -3.97 11.39
N MET A 53 6.22 -4.74 10.45
CA MET A 53 5.38 -4.23 9.37
C MET A 53 3.97 -3.93 9.92
N PRO A 54 3.45 -2.72 9.74
CA PRO A 54 2.08 -2.43 10.14
C PRO A 54 1.08 -3.15 9.23
N THR A 55 0.00 -3.64 9.80
CA THR A 55 -1.10 -4.25 9.02
C THR A 55 -2.06 -3.21 8.46
N LYS A 56 -2.09 -2.03 9.04
CA LYS A 56 -2.92 -0.89 8.61
C LYS A 56 -2.10 0.39 8.63
N ILE A 57 -2.31 1.22 7.64
CA ILE A 57 -1.74 2.56 7.55
C ILE A 57 -2.91 3.53 7.35
N THR A 58 -2.99 4.54 8.20
CA THR A 58 -3.90 5.68 8.01
C THR A 58 -3.08 6.84 7.47
N ASN A 59 -3.50 7.38 6.33
CA ASN A 59 -2.93 8.59 5.76
C ASN A 59 -3.93 9.72 5.97
N ILE A 60 -3.47 10.83 6.50
CA ILE A 60 -4.30 11.99 6.83
C ILE A 60 -3.78 13.18 6.03
N ALA A 61 -4.67 13.92 5.44
CA ALA A 61 -4.40 15.22 4.80
C ALA A 61 -5.02 16.33 5.62
N ASP A 62 -4.40 17.48 5.64
CA ASP A 62 -4.83 18.68 6.38
C ASP A 62 -4.47 19.92 5.59
N ILE A 63 -5.35 20.92 5.62
CA ILE A 63 -5.10 22.25 5.06
C ILE A 63 -4.43 23.11 6.13
N SER A 64 -3.12 23.24 6.03
CA SER A 64 -2.32 23.92 7.05
C SER A 64 -2.17 25.44 6.89
N ASP A 65 -2.61 26.00 5.76
CA ASP A 65 -2.55 27.44 5.51
C ASP A 65 -3.38 27.83 4.28
N PHE A 66 -4.12 28.90 4.36
CA PHE A 66 -4.91 29.45 3.25
C PHE A 66 -5.07 30.96 3.36
N THR A 67 -5.41 31.59 2.24
CA THR A 67 -5.64 33.01 2.14
C THR A 67 -6.87 33.29 1.28
N ASN A 68 -7.50 34.44 1.48
CA ASN A 68 -8.55 34.91 0.58
C ASN A 68 -8.02 35.33 -0.81
N GLY A 69 -8.89 35.72 -1.71
CA GLY A 69 -8.52 36.12 -3.07
C GLY A 69 -7.54 37.29 -3.17
N ASN A 70 -7.41 38.11 -2.11
CA ASN A 70 -6.47 39.24 -2.02
C ASN A 70 -5.11 38.80 -1.48
N GLY A 71 -4.98 37.55 -0.98
CA GLY A 71 -3.77 37.07 -0.33
C GLY A 71 -3.69 37.39 1.16
N GLU A 72 -4.80 37.82 1.76
CA GLU A 72 -4.89 38.10 3.19
C GLU A 72 -5.26 36.81 3.94
N LYS A 73 -4.63 36.58 5.09
CA LYS A 73 -5.00 35.50 5.96
C LYS A 73 -6.40 35.71 6.51
N VAL A 74 -7.24 34.72 6.41
CA VAL A 74 -8.61 34.70 6.89
C VAL A 74 -8.83 33.50 7.79
N LYS A 75 -9.81 33.59 8.67
CA LYS A 75 -10.22 32.46 9.49
C LYS A 75 -11.24 31.63 8.70
N ASP A 76 -11.11 30.32 8.75
CA ASP A 76 -12.16 29.44 8.31
C ASP A 76 -13.36 29.49 9.26
N ARG A 77 -14.52 29.16 8.75
CA ARG A 77 -15.76 29.30 9.49
C ARG A 77 -15.92 28.25 10.55
N ASP A 78 -15.56 27.02 10.21
CA ASP A 78 -15.88 25.80 10.94
C ASP A 78 -14.66 24.87 11.15
N SER A 79 -13.47 25.29 10.72
CA SER A 79 -12.24 24.53 10.88
C SER A 79 -11.12 25.35 11.51
N GLU A 80 -10.13 24.66 12.07
CA GLU A 80 -8.91 25.24 12.64
C GLU A 80 -7.67 24.64 11.96
N GLU A 81 -6.86 25.51 11.36
CA GLU A 81 -5.62 25.13 10.68
C GLU A 81 -4.68 24.31 11.58
N ASN A 82 -4.04 23.29 11.00
CA ASN A 82 -3.12 22.37 11.70
C ASN A 82 -3.75 21.61 12.89
N ASN A 83 -5.05 21.45 12.90
CA ASN A 83 -5.76 20.70 13.91
C ASN A 83 -6.27 19.40 13.31
N VAL A 84 -5.35 18.44 13.14
CA VAL A 84 -5.65 17.12 12.54
C VAL A 84 -6.46 16.27 13.51
N ASN A 85 -7.64 15.86 13.09
CA ASN A 85 -8.50 14.95 13.83
C ASN A 85 -8.16 13.49 13.48
N ILE A 86 -7.84 12.69 14.49
CA ILE A 86 -7.56 11.26 14.31
C ILE A 86 -8.87 10.50 14.53
N PRO A 87 -9.43 9.87 13.49
CA PRO A 87 -10.76 9.24 13.56
C PRO A 87 -10.96 8.22 14.66
N SER A 88 -9.88 7.54 15.07
CA SER A 88 -9.93 6.56 16.15
C SER A 88 -10.07 7.18 17.54
N ASP A 89 -9.76 8.46 17.70
CA ASP A 89 -9.64 9.13 18.99
C ASP A 89 -10.88 9.96 19.34
N LEU A 90 -11.75 10.21 18.36
CA LEU A 90 -12.91 11.09 18.51
C LEU A 90 -14.21 10.31 18.29
N PRO A 91 -14.99 10.06 19.35
CA PRO A 91 -16.32 9.49 19.21
C PRO A 91 -17.21 10.40 18.37
N GLY A 92 -17.81 9.84 17.31
CA GLY A 92 -18.71 10.57 16.44
C GLY A 92 -18.02 11.39 15.33
N TYR A 93 -16.71 11.17 15.09
CA TYR A 93 -16.01 11.75 13.94
C TYR A 93 -16.77 11.45 12.65
N LYS A 94 -16.95 12.48 11.85
CA LYS A 94 -17.53 12.42 10.51
C LYS A 94 -16.77 13.39 9.62
N ASP A 95 -16.45 12.95 8.45
CA ASP A 95 -15.76 13.68 7.39
C ASP A 95 -16.67 13.90 6.15
N ASP A 96 -17.97 13.79 6.35
CA ASP A 96 -18.99 13.84 5.30
C ASP A 96 -19.75 15.19 5.24
N GLU A 97 -19.32 16.20 6.00
CA GLU A 97 -19.99 17.49 6.08
C GLU A 97 -19.11 18.63 5.54
N ILE A 98 -19.68 19.45 4.70
CA ILE A 98 -19.06 20.66 4.15
C ILE A 98 -19.92 21.88 4.55
N GLY A 99 -19.27 22.91 5.09
CA GLY A 99 -19.93 24.20 5.34
C GLY A 99 -20.87 24.20 6.53
N LYS A 100 -20.60 23.43 7.55
CA LYS A 100 -21.30 23.45 8.84
C LYS A 100 -20.66 24.40 9.85
N ASP A 101 -21.30 24.58 10.98
CA ASP A 101 -20.71 25.27 12.11
C ASP A 101 -19.66 24.38 12.78
N TYR A 102 -18.63 25.00 13.34
CA TYR A 102 -17.53 24.28 14.00
C TYR A 102 -18.06 23.30 15.07
N VAL A 103 -17.71 22.03 14.88
CA VAL A 103 -17.95 20.97 15.83
C VAL A 103 -16.62 20.23 16.06
N PRO A 104 -16.10 20.16 17.28
CA PRO A 104 -14.86 19.46 17.56
C PRO A 104 -14.89 18.02 17.02
N GLY A 105 -13.89 17.64 16.19
CA GLY A 105 -13.80 16.33 15.56
C GLY A 105 -14.67 16.14 14.31
N GLN A 106 -15.23 17.22 13.77
CA GLN A 106 -16.03 17.23 12.54
C GLN A 106 -15.64 18.44 11.68
N GLN A 107 -14.35 18.70 11.59
CA GLN A 107 -13.81 19.73 10.72
C GLN A 107 -13.66 19.20 9.31
N ASP A 108 -13.85 20.07 8.32
CA ASP A 108 -13.80 19.69 6.91
C ASP A 108 -12.50 20.09 6.19
N ASP A 109 -11.50 20.56 6.96
CA ASP A 109 -10.17 20.89 6.46
C ASP A 109 -9.15 19.77 6.61
N ASP A 110 -9.51 18.67 7.26
CA ASP A 110 -8.75 17.43 7.30
C ASP A 110 -9.59 16.22 6.83
N ASP A 111 -8.91 15.23 6.28
CA ASP A 111 -9.53 13.98 5.83
C ASP A 111 -8.50 12.83 5.86
N PHE A 112 -8.96 11.62 5.88
CA PHE A 112 -8.10 10.45 5.98
C PHE A 112 -8.51 9.31 5.07
N GLU A 113 -7.51 8.52 4.68
CA GLU A 113 -7.69 7.25 3.98
C GLU A 113 -6.92 6.13 4.67
N LYS A 114 -7.47 4.92 4.62
CA LYS A 114 -6.90 3.74 5.25
C LYS A 114 -6.44 2.72 4.23
N LEU A 115 -5.24 2.19 4.45
CA LEU A 115 -4.68 1.10 3.67
C LEU A 115 -4.54 -0.14 4.55
N GLU A 116 -4.90 -1.28 4.03
CA GLU A 116 -4.52 -2.58 4.60
C GLU A 116 -3.26 -3.09 3.93
N VAL A 117 -2.23 -3.32 4.72
CA VAL A 117 -0.94 -3.83 4.22
C VAL A 117 -0.94 -5.35 4.35
N LYS A 118 -0.88 -6.03 3.22
CA LYS A 118 -0.67 -7.49 3.18
C LYS A 118 0.83 -7.76 3.10
N PRO A 119 1.42 -8.42 4.09
CA PRO A 119 2.82 -8.81 4.00
C PRO A 119 3.01 -9.76 2.81
N LEU A 120 4.14 -9.64 2.14
CA LEU A 120 4.57 -10.65 1.18
C LEU A 120 4.91 -11.91 1.98
N GLU A 121 4.12 -12.94 1.82
CA GLU A 121 4.45 -14.26 2.32
C GLU A 121 5.55 -14.85 1.43
N PHE A 122 6.64 -15.24 2.07
CA PHE A 122 7.75 -15.89 1.40
C PHE A 122 7.82 -17.33 1.90
N ASP A 123 7.65 -18.27 0.99
CA ASP A 123 7.74 -19.69 1.26
C ASP A 123 8.79 -20.34 0.33
N LEU A 124 9.52 -21.27 0.85
CA LEU A 124 10.46 -22.07 0.10
C LEU A 124 10.11 -23.55 0.26
N ALA A 125 9.98 -24.23 -0.84
CA ALA A 125 9.79 -25.65 -0.87
C ALA A 125 10.96 -26.37 -1.52
N LEU A 126 11.47 -27.42 -0.89
CA LEU A 126 12.58 -28.22 -1.39
C LEU A 126 12.10 -29.63 -1.72
N ARG A 127 12.55 -30.12 -2.86
CA ARG A 127 12.36 -31.54 -3.26
C ARG A 127 13.68 -32.17 -3.65
N LYS A 128 13.93 -33.33 -3.08
CA LYS A 128 15.10 -34.14 -3.42
C LYS A 128 14.63 -35.46 -4.03
N PHE A 129 15.17 -35.82 -5.17
CA PHE A 129 14.82 -37.05 -5.89
C PHE A 129 16.03 -37.63 -6.62
N ILE A 130 15.99 -38.94 -6.87
CA ILE A 130 17.05 -39.62 -7.62
C ILE A 130 16.79 -39.38 -9.10
N THR A 131 17.80 -38.93 -9.82
CA THR A 131 17.75 -38.69 -11.26
C THR A 131 18.51 -39.74 -12.06
N LYS A 132 19.49 -40.39 -11.45
CA LYS A 132 20.31 -41.37 -12.16
C LYS A 132 20.89 -42.40 -11.22
N VAL A 133 21.04 -43.62 -11.70
CA VAL A 133 21.84 -44.67 -11.06
C VAL A 133 22.82 -45.17 -12.10
N ASN A 134 24.12 -45.09 -11.83
CA ASN A 134 25.19 -45.28 -12.80
C ASN A 134 24.96 -44.43 -14.06
N ASP A 135 24.77 -45.06 -15.22
CA ASP A 135 24.49 -44.39 -16.49
C ASP A 135 22.99 -44.38 -16.88
N GLU A 136 22.12 -44.93 -16.02
CA GLU A 136 20.70 -45.06 -16.28
C GLU A 136 19.89 -43.93 -15.67
N GLU A 137 19.16 -43.15 -16.50
CA GLU A 137 18.31 -42.08 -16.07
C GLU A 137 16.97 -42.56 -15.48
N ILE A 138 16.54 -41.95 -14.39
CA ILE A 138 15.29 -42.27 -13.70
C ILE A 138 14.33 -41.07 -13.76
N THR A 139 13.61 -40.95 -14.86
CA THR A 139 12.66 -39.86 -15.09
C THR A 139 11.34 -39.97 -14.30
N SER A 140 10.99 -41.21 -13.92
CA SER A 140 9.74 -41.49 -13.18
C SER A 140 9.68 -40.87 -11.79
N ARG A 141 10.81 -40.41 -11.27
CA ARG A 141 10.93 -39.76 -9.96
C ARG A 141 10.94 -38.24 -10.00
N ILE A 142 10.88 -37.65 -11.18
CA ILE A 142 10.81 -36.18 -11.32
C ILE A 142 9.51 -35.68 -10.67
N PRO A 143 9.59 -34.72 -9.73
CA PRO A 143 8.42 -34.18 -9.07
C PRO A 143 7.46 -33.51 -10.05
N LYS A 144 6.18 -33.82 -9.89
CA LYS A 144 5.08 -33.14 -10.58
C LYS A 144 4.41 -32.22 -9.59
N VAL A 145 4.23 -30.96 -9.98
CA VAL A 145 3.57 -29.93 -9.16
C VAL A 145 2.36 -29.44 -9.92
N ASP A 146 1.19 -29.58 -9.32
CA ASP A 146 -0.04 -29.02 -9.85
C ASP A 146 -0.28 -27.66 -9.20
N ILE A 147 -0.15 -26.60 -9.99
CA ILE A 147 -0.35 -25.20 -9.57
C ILE A 147 -1.72 -24.64 -9.96
N THR A 148 -2.59 -25.46 -10.53
CA THR A 148 -3.87 -24.97 -11.11
C THR A 148 -4.69 -24.17 -10.11
N LYS A 149 -4.89 -24.72 -8.90
CA LYS A 149 -5.67 -24.04 -7.86
C LYS A 149 -4.94 -22.86 -7.24
N LEU A 150 -3.61 -22.91 -7.18
CA LEU A 150 -2.79 -21.79 -6.72
C LEU A 150 -2.89 -20.62 -7.72
N ALA A 151 -2.78 -20.89 -9.00
CA ALA A 151 -2.86 -19.89 -10.06
C ALA A 151 -4.25 -19.27 -10.19
N SER A 152 -5.32 -20.01 -9.88
CA SER A 152 -6.71 -19.50 -9.87
C SER A 152 -7.07 -18.74 -8.57
N GLY A 153 -6.22 -18.79 -7.53
CA GLY A 153 -6.53 -18.22 -6.22
C GLY A 153 -7.47 -19.06 -5.36
N GLU A 154 -7.82 -20.28 -5.80
CA GLU A 154 -8.68 -21.21 -5.05
C GLU A 154 -7.96 -21.90 -3.88
N ALA A 155 -6.64 -21.91 -3.89
CA ALA A 155 -5.82 -22.48 -2.82
C ALA A 155 -4.58 -21.64 -2.58
N THR A 156 -4.03 -21.76 -1.36
CA THR A 156 -2.77 -21.13 -0.96
C THR A 156 -1.57 -22.04 -1.10
N THR A 157 -1.80 -23.31 -1.48
CA THR A 157 -0.77 -24.35 -1.62
C THR A 157 -0.92 -25.07 -2.95
N ALA A 158 0.21 -25.52 -3.52
CA ALA A 158 0.22 -26.39 -4.69
C ALA A 158 0.33 -27.85 -4.29
N ILE A 159 -0.32 -28.74 -5.05
CA ILE A 159 -0.22 -30.15 -4.85
C ILE A 159 1.06 -30.66 -5.49
N TYR A 160 1.83 -31.39 -4.71
CA TYR A 160 3.09 -31.95 -5.11
C TYR A 160 3.06 -33.48 -4.98
N ASN A 161 3.60 -34.19 -5.96
CA ASN A 161 3.69 -35.64 -5.95
C ASN A 161 4.97 -36.15 -6.60
N HIS A 162 5.68 -37.07 -5.92
CA HIS A 162 6.69 -37.92 -6.52
C HIS A 162 6.86 -39.21 -5.70
N SER A 163 7.33 -40.26 -6.35
CA SER A 163 7.53 -41.58 -5.71
C SER A 163 8.58 -41.49 -4.59
N LYS A 164 8.25 -42.08 -3.44
CA LYS A 164 9.19 -42.32 -2.31
C LYS A 164 9.51 -43.79 -2.14
N THR A 165 9.05 -44.66 -3.04
CA THR A 165 9.42 -46.10 -3.04
C THR A 165 10.95 -46.23 -3.16
N PRO A 166 11.62 -47.05 -2.38
CA PRO A 166 13.06 -47.26 -2.50
C PRO A 166 13.48 -47.65 -3.92
N VAL A 167 14.64 -47.19 -4.32
CA VAL A 167 15.33 -47.66 -5.54
C VAL A 167 16.33 -48.71 -5.08
N GLU A 168 16.31 -49.85 -5.71
CA GLU A 168 17.29 -50.90 -5.47
C GLU A 168 18.63 -50.51 -6.11
N VAL A 169 19.70 -50.60 -5.35
CA VAL A 169 21.05 -50.33 -5.79
C VAL A 169 22.01 -51.37 -5.18
N ALA A 170 23.08 -51.66 -5.88
CA ALA A 170 24.16 -52.53 -5.40
C ALA A 170 25.26 -51.71 -4.69
N ILE A 171 26.15 -52.39 -4.00
CA ILE A 171 27.38 -51.78 -3.47
C ILE A 171 28.20 -51.31 -4.69
N ASP A 172 28.81 -50.11 -4.57
CA ASP A 172 29.61 -49.41 -5.58
C ASP A 172 28.79 -48.72 -6.69
N ASP A 173 27.43 -48.79 -6.68
CA ASP A 173 26.63 -48.02 -7.60
C ASP A 173 26.72 -46.50 -7.29
N ILE A 174 26.78 -45.71 -8.35
CA ILE A 174 26.76 -44.25 -8.27
C ILE A 174 25.33 -43.78 -8.38
N VAL A 175 24.85 -43.01 -7.36
CA VAL A 175 23.49 -42.47 -7.33
C VAL A 175 23.57 -40.96 -7.42
N GLU A 176 22.93 -40.42 -8.48
CA GLU A 176 22.77 -38.97 -8.64
C GLU A 176 21.44 -38.50 -8.05
N TYR A 177 21.50 -37.42 -7.29
CA TYR A 177 20.33 -36.74 -6.72
C TYR A 177 20.20 -35.35 -7.30
N THR A 178 18.99 -35.00 -7.66
CA THR A 178 18.64 -33.62 -7.94
C THR A 178 17.92 -33.01 -6.75
N ILE A 179 18.29 -31.78 -6.42
CA ILE A 179 17.60 -30.90 -5.45
C ILE A 179 16.95 -29.78 -6.25
N ARG A 180 15.64 -29.62 -6.09
CA ARG A 180 14.86 -28.56 -6.72
C ARG A 180 14.27 -27.68 -5.64
N VAL A 181 14.41 -26.36 -5.79
CA VAL A 181 13.85 -25.36 -4.91
C VAL A 181 12.78 -24.58 -5.68
N TYR A 182 11.67 -24.36 -5.03
CA TYR A 182 10.52 -23.61 -5.57
C TYR A 182 10.31 -22.37 -4.74
#